data_5a7773fe9fc93f26fecc76da94b38ace
#
_entry.id   5a7773fe9fc93f26fecc76da94b38ace
#
_cell.length_a   1.000
_cell.length_b   1.000
_cell.length_c   1.000
_cell.angle_alpha   90.00
_cell.angle_beta   90.00
_cell.angle_gamma   90.00
#
_symmetry.space_group_name_H-M   'P 1'
#
loop_
_entity.id
_entity.type
_entity.pdbx_description
1 polymer ?
#
loop_
_entity_poly.entity_id
_entity_poly.type
_entity_poly.pdbx_seq_one_letter_code
_entity_poly.pdbx_strand_id
1 'polypeptide(L)'
;SNAINLIPGIEINCLLKGCLVHVLGYGIDINSKFLNPYINGESPIGNDLQANSVSTAINKSGGLSFLAHPCRYRIPFNILIQEAFNNSFDGVEVWYDYSLGKTWNPSDFICEEVEKITDKFGMLKSCGTDSHGYTLVGR
;
A
#
# COMPACT_ATOMS: atom_id res chain seq x y z
N SER A 1 24.41 -15.40 13.06
CA SER A 1 24.61 -14.16 12.31
C SER A 1 23.28 -13.41 12.22
N ASN A 2 23.28 -12.12 12.55
CA ASN A 2 22.11 -11.27 12.39
C ASN A 2 21.97 -10.88 10.91
N ALA A 3 21.47 -11.80 10.07
CA ALA A 3 21.21 -11.52 8.68
C ALA A 3 19.96 -10.64 8.56
N ILE A 4 20.08 -9.50 7.87
CA ILE A 4 18.95 -8.66 7.49
C ILE A 4 18.34 -9.25 6.22
N ASN A 5 17.05 -9.55 6.25
CA ASN A 5 16.32 -9.95 5.06
C ASN A 5 15.76 -8.70 4.38
N LEU A 6 16.18 -8.45 3.14
CA LEU A 6 15.62 -7.42 2.29
C LEU A 6 14.51 -8.03 1.44
N ILE A 7 13.33 -7.43 1.51
CA ILE A 7 12.17 -7.84 0.72
C ILE A 7 11.94 -6.76 -0.35
N PRO A 8 11.99 -7.10 -1.65
CA PRO A 8 11.73 -6.14 -2.70
C PRO A 8 10.26 -5.69 -2.67
N GLY A 9 10.05 -4.42 -2.89
CA GLY A 9 8.72 -3.82 -2.90
C GLY A 9 8.57 -2.77 -3.99
N ILE A 10 7.33 -2.39 -4.25
CA ILE A 10 6.96 -1.35 -5.21
C ILE A 10 5.78 -0.56 -4.66
N GLU A 11 5.73 0.73 -4.97
CA GLU A 11 4.55 1.56 -4.75
C GLU A 11 3.97 1.95 -6.10
N ILE A 12 2.67 1.73 -6.28
CA ILE A 12 1.96 1.94 -7.54
C ILE A 12 0.73 2.81 -7.28
N ASN A 13 0.50 3.82 -8.13
CA ASN A 13 -0.74 4.58 -8.16
C ASN A 13 -1.85 3.74 -8.80
N CYS A 14 -3.05 3.74 -8.20
CA CYS A 14 -4.22 3.14 -8.82
C CYS A 14 -5.52 3.88 -8.49
N LEU A 15 -6.55 3.63 -9.27
CA LEU A 15 -7.90 4.11 -9.00
C LEU A 15 -8.68 3.05 -8.22
N LEU A 16 -9.05 3.41 -6.99
CA LEU A 16 -9.91 2.64 -6.12
C LEU A 16 -11.18 3.44 -5.85
N LYS A 17 -12.32 2.97 -6.33
CA LYS A 17 -13.60 3.71 -6.23
C LYS A 17 -13.51 5.16 -6.73
N GLY A 18 -12.78 5.36 -7.84
CA GLY A 18 -12.58 6.70 -8.43
C GLY A 18 -11.67 7.62 -7.61
N CYS A 19 -11.00 7.12 -6.58
CA CYS A 19 -9.98 7.83 -5.81
C CYS A 19 -8.60 7.32 -6.20
N LEU A 20 -7.68 8.23 -6.50
CA LEU A 20 -6.28 7.87 -6.72
C LEU A 20 -5.65 7.53 -5.37
N VAL A 21 -5.22 6.29 -5.22
CA VAL A 21 -4.58 5.77 -4.02
C VAL A 21 -3.22 5.15 -4.35
N HIS A 22 -2.41 4.91 -3.33
CA HIS A 22 -1.16 4.18 -3.45
C HIS A 22 -1.36 2.73 -3.00
N VAL A 23 -0.75 1.81 -3.73
CA VAL A 23 -0.71 0.38 -3.41
C VAL A 23 0.72 -0.03 -3.22
N LEU A 24 0.99 -0.67 -2.08
CA LEU A 24 2.31 -1.24 -1.78
C LEU A 24 2.30 -2.72 -2.20
N GLY A 25 3.27 -3.10 -3.01
CA GLY A 25 3.53 -4.51 -3.33
C GLY A 25 4.74 -4.99 -2.55
N TYR A 26 4.60 -6.02 -1.72
CA TYR A 26 5.69 -6.60 -0.95
C TYR A 26 6.06 -7.98 -1.47
N GLY A 27 7.36 -8.26 -1.58
CA GLY A 27 7.87 -9.58 -1.96
C GLY A 27 7.67 -9.94 -3.42
N ILE A 28 7.63 -8.93 -4.29
CA ILE A 28 7.49 -9.11 -5.74
C ILE A 28 8.77 -9.66 -6.38
N ASP A 29 8.61 -10.40 -7.47
CA ASP A 29 9.69 -10.64 -8.43
C ASP A 29 9.80 -9.42 -9.36
N ILE A 30 10.86 -8.62 -9.19
CA ILE A 30 11.09 -7.40 -9.98
C ILE A 30 11.26 -7.65 -11.49
N ASN A 31 11.54 -8.88 -11.89
CA ASN A 31 11.67 -9.30 -13.30
C ASN A 31 10.35 -9.84 -13.86
N SER A 32 9.30 -9.85 -13.09
CA SER A 32 8.00 -10.35 -13.54
C SER A 32 7.43 -9.48 -14.66
N LYS A 33 7.05 -10.12 -15.76
CA LYS A 33 6.39 -9.44 -16.90
C LYS A 33 5.07 -8.76 -16.52
N PHE A 34 4.42 -9.20 -15.45
CA PHE A 34 3.16 -8.62 -14.98
C PHE A 34 3.35 -7.21 -14.41
N LEU A 35 4.58 -6.83 -14.06
CA LEU A 35 4.91 -5.49 -13.56
C LEU A 35 5.28 -4.50 -14.67
N ASN A 36 5.39 -4.93 -15.92
CA ASN A 36 5.82 -4.07 -17.03
C ASN A 36 5.06 -2.74 -17.13
N PRO A 37 3.72 -2.66 -16.93
CA PRO A 37 3.00 -1.39 -16.95
C PRO A 37 3.37 -0.44 -15.83
N TYR A 38 4.04 -0.92 -14.78
CA TYR A 38 4.23 -0.21 -13.50
C TYR A 38 5.69 0.16 -13.20
N ILE A 39 6.65 -0.31 -13.99
CA ILE A 39 8.09 -0.14 -13.73
C ILE A 39 8.81 0.70 -14.77
N ASN A 40 8.10 1.33 -15.68
CA ASN A 40 8.66 2.15 -16.76
C ASN A 40 8.91 3.62 -16.37
N GLY A 41 8.65 3.99 -15.11
CA GLY A 41 8.82 5.36 -14.61
C GLY A 41 7.64 6.30 -14.91
N GLU A 42 6.58 5.79 -15.53
CA GLU A 42 5.35 6.54 -15.83
C GLU A 42 4.19 6.02 -15.00
N SER A 43 3.20 6.88 -14.74
CA SER A 43 1.96 6.44 -14.11
C SER A 43 1.17 5.55 -15.06
N PRO A 44 0.60 4.42 -14.59
CA PRO A 44 -0.24 3.58 -15.41
C PRO A 44 -1.50 4.34 -15.88
N ILE A 45 -2.04 3.94 -17.03
CA ILE A 45 -3.23 4.53 -17.63
C ILE A 45 -4.28 3.47 -17.97
N GLY A 46 -5.53 3.91 -18.17
CA GLY A 46 -6.61 3.03 -18.60
C GLY A 46 -6.85 1.88 -17.60
N ASN A 47 -6.96 0.67 -18.12
CA ASN A 47 -7.21 -0.53 -17.30
C ASN A 47 -6.07 -0.84 -16.33
N ASP A 48 -4.83 -0.52 -16.69
CA ASP A 48 -3.68 -0.76 -15.81
C ASP A 48 -3.70 0.15 -14.57
N LEU A 49 -4.42 1.28 -14.61
CA LEU A 49 -4.62 2.17 -13.47
C LEU A 49 -5.69 1.65 -12.49
N GLN A 50 -6.52 0.68 -12.86
CA GLN A 50 -7.59 0.19 -12.00
C GLN A 50 -7.04 -0.68 -10.85
N ALA A 51 -7.61 -0.53 -9.66
CA ALA A 51 -7.15 -1.22 -8.45
C ALA A 51 -7.06 -2.75 -8.62
N ASN A 52 -8.05 -3.36 -9.26
CA ASN A 52 -8.03 -4.80 -9.53
C ASN A 52 -6.86 -5.22 -10.43
N SER A 53 -6.53 -4.43 -11.45
CA SER A 53 -5.40 -4.71 -12.34
C SER A 53 -4.08 -4.64 -11.59
N VAL A 54 -3.92 -3.64 -10.71
CA VAL A 54 -2.70 -3.46 -9.91
C VAL A 54 -2.54 -4.59 -8.90
N SER A 55 -3.58 -4.93 -8.12
CA SER A 55 -3.52 -6.03 -7.16
C SER A 55 -3.23 -7.36 -7.84
N THR A 56 -3.86 -7.62 -8.99
CA THR A 56 -3.62 -8.82 -9.80
C THR A 56 -2.17 -8.90 -10.28
N ALA A 57 -1.61 -7.79 -10.78
CA ALA A 57 -0.22 -7.76 -11.25
C ALA A 57 0.77 -8.02 -10.11
N ILE A 58 0.57 -7.44 -8.95
CA ILE A 58 1.39 -7.67 -7.76
C ILE A 58 1.32 -9.15 -7.34
N ASN A 59 0.12 -9.71 -7.22
CA ASN A 59 -0.06 -11.10 -6.82
C ASN A 59 0.52 -12.09 -7.85
N LYS A 60 0.35 -11.86 -9.13
CA LYS A 60 0.98 -12.67 -10.19
C LYS A 60 2.51 -12.55 -10.23
N SER A 61 3.05 -11.50 -9.64
CA SER A 61 4.50 -11.31 -9.46
C SER A 61 5.03 -11.96 -8.16
N GLY A 62 4.20 -12.73 -7.47
CA GLY A 62 4.54 -13.42 -6.22
C GLY A 62 4.43 -12.57 -4.97
N GLY A 63 4.00 -11.31 -5.10
CA GLY A 63 3.90 -10.36 -3.99
C GLY A 63 2.51 -10.30 -3.35
N LEU A 64 2.44 -9.52 -2.29
CA LEU A 64 1.21 -9.17 -1.57
C LEU A 64 0.91 -7.68 -1.76
N SER A 65 -0.36 -7.36 -2.00
CA SER A 65 -0.82 -5.99 -2.26
C SER A 65 -1.47 -5.37 -1.03
N PHE A 66 -1.04 -4.16 -0.64
CA PHE A 66 -1.53 -3.42 0.53
C PHE A 66 -1.99 -2.02 0.15
N LEU A 67 -3.14 -1.60 0.69
CA LEU A 67 -3.57 -0.21 0.61
C LEU A 67 -2.68 0.64 1.53
N ALA A 68 -1.96 1.61 0.96
CA ALA A 68 -1.08 2.51 1.71
C ALA A 68 -1.87 3.58 2.46
N HIS A 69 -1.41 3.94 3.66
CA HIS A 69 -1.87 5.10 4.47
C HIS A 69 -3.33 5.53 4.20
N PRO A 70 -4.35 4.69 4.52
CA PRO A 70 -5.73 4.85 4.05
C PRO A 70 -6.43 6.14 4.50
N CYS A 71 -5.94 6.81 5.55
CA CYS A 71 -6.54 8.05 6.04
C CYS A 71 -6.02 9.33 5.35
N ARG A 72 -5.15 9.21 4.33
CA ARG A 72 -4.64 10.36 3.56
C ARG A 72 -5.54 10.77 2.40
N TYR A 73 -6.55 10.00 2.08
CA TYR A 73 -7.38 10.19 0.89
C TYR A 73 -8.69 10.93 1.19
N ARG A 74 -9.31 11.47 0.13
CA ARG A 74 -10.60 12.19 0.23
C ARG A 74 -11.79 11.29 0.54
N ILE A 75 -11.69 9.99 0.24
CA ILE A 75 -12.73 9.01 0.57
C ILE A 75 -12.44 8.45 1.98
N PRO A 76 -13.45 8.30 2.83
CA PRO A 76 -13.27 7.73 4.16
C PRO A 76 -12.59 6.35 4.13
N PHE A 77 -11.67 6.13 5.06
CA PHE A 77 -10.83 4.93 5.08
C PHE A 77 -11.63 3.62 5.21
N ASN A 78 -12.74 3.63 5.94
CA ASN A 78 -13.62 2.46 6.06
C ASN A 78 -14.20 2.02 4.72
N ILE A 79 -14.53 2.97 3.85
CA ILE A 79 -15.00 2.71 2.49
C ILE A 79 -13.85 2.19 1.63
N LEU A 80 -12.68 2.84 1.69
CA LEU A 80 -11.51 2.42 0.91
C LEU A 80 -11.01 1.03 1.30
N ILE A 81 -11.01 0.68 2.58
CA ILE A 81 -10.61 -0.67 3.04
C ILE A 81 -11.58 -1.72 2.52
N GLN A 82 -12.88 -1.46 2.57
CA GLN A 82 -13.88 -2.36 1.99
C GLN A 82 -13.68 -2.54 0.49
N GLU A 83 -13.41 -1.46 -0.25
CA GLU A 83 -13.15 -1.52 -1.68
C GLU A 83 -11.83 -2.22 -2.01
N ALA A 84 -10.80 -2.05 -1.18
CA ALA A 84 -9.54 -2.78 -1.31
C ALA A 84 -9.78 -4.30 -1.15
N PHE A 85 -10.56 -4.70 -0.15
CA PHE A 85 -10.98 -6.10 0.01
C PHE A 85 -11.73 -6.61 -1.22
N ASN A 86 -12.69 -5.84 -1.75
CA ASN A 86 -13.46 -6.21 -2.94
C ASN A 86 -12.59 -6.32 -4.22
N ASN A 87 -11.45 -5.61 -4.26
CA ASN A 87 -10.49 -5.64 -5.36
C ASN A 87 -9.30 -6.57 -5.10
N SER A 88 -9.46 -7.52 -4.17
CA SER A 88 -8.48 -8.58 -3.86
C SER A 88 -7.14 -8.06 -3.34
N PHE A 89 -7.14 -6.96 -2.61
CA PHE A 89 -5.96 -6.54 -1.85
C PHE A 89 -5.76 -7.51 -0.68
N ASP A 90 -4.51 -7.82 -0.39
CA ASP A 90 -4.15 -8.74 0.69
C ASP A 90 -4.17 -8.06 2.06
N GLY A 91 -3.88 -6.76 2.12
CA GLY A 91 -3.74 -6.06 3.38
C GLY A 91 -3.89 -4.55 3.30
N VAL A 92 -3.65 -3.92 4.45
CA VAL A 92 -3.71 -2.48 4.66
C VAL A 92 -2.50 -2.05 5.49
N GLU A 93 -1.91 -0.91 5.14
CA GLU A 93 -0.92 -0.24 5.99
C GLU A 93 -1.65 0.41 7.17
N VAL A 94 -1.65 -0.29 8.30
CA VAL A 94 -2.39 0.11 9.51
C VAL A 94 -1.62 1.14 10.31
N TRP A 95 -0.33 0.88 10.55
CA TRP A 95 0.50 1.76 11.39
C TRP A 95 1.29 2.74 10.53
N TYR A 96 0.86 3.99 10.60
CA TYR A 96 1.42 5.11 9.85
C TYR A 96 1.42 6.38 10.70
N ASP A 97 2.42 7.24 10.50
CA ASP A 97 2.52 8.53 11.19
C ASP A 97 1.82 9.63 10.38
N TYR A 98 0.55 9.88 10.64
CA TYR A 98 -0.22 10.93 9.98
C TYR A 98 0.15 12.33 10.41
N SER A 99 0.93 12.48 11.50
CA SER A 99 1.41 13.78 11.98
C SER A 99 2.61 14.29 11.19
N LEU A 100 3.33 13.39 10.50
CA LEU A 100 4.58 13.67 9.76
C LEU A 100 5.64 14.38 10.63
N GLY A 101 5.71 14.00 11.90
CA GLY A 101 6.67 14.55 12.86
C GLY A 101 8.13 14.21 12.51
N LYS A 102 9.07 14.85 13.21
CA LYS A 102 10.51 14.57 13.02
C LYS A 102 10.91 13.15 13.39
N THR A 103 10.22 12.57 14.36
CA THR A 103 10.39 11.17 14.78
C THR A 103 9.15 10.42 14.34
N TRP A 104 9.34 9.28 13.65
CA TRP A 104 8.23 8.44 13.27
C TRP A 104 7.51 7.91 14.52
N ASN A 105 6.23 8.18 14.60
CA ASN A 105 5.36 7.73 15.67
C ASN A 105 3.97 7.47 15.10
N PRO A 106 3.49 6.21 15.09
CA PRO A 106 2.17 5.90 14.57
C PRO A 106 1.10 6.74 15.28
N SER A 107 0.12 7.20 14.52
CA SER A 107 -0.99 7.99 15.05
C SER A 107 -1.98 7.07 15.78
N ASP A 108 -1.78 6.83 17.06
CA ASP A 108 -2.41 5.76 17.85
C ASP A 108 -3.92 5.63 17.59
N PHE A 109 -4.70 6.68 17.83
CA PHE A 109 -6.16 6.61 17.68
C PHE A 109 -6.58 6.29 16.23
N ILE A 110 -5.93 6.90 15.23
CA ILE A 110 -6.25 6.67 13.81
C ILE A 110 -5.87 5.23 13.44
N CYS A 111 -4.70 4.77 13.86
CA CYS A 111 -4.23 3.43 13.57
C CYS A 111 -5.12 2.35 14.21
N GLU A 112 -5.60 2.57 15.43
CA GLU A 112 -6.56 1.67 16.09
C GLU A 112 -7.87 1.55 15.31
N GLU A 113 -8.41 2.65 14.80
CA GLU A 113 -9.65 2.63 14.01
C GLU A 113 -9.44 1.94 12.65
N VAL A 114 -8.29 2.18 12.00
CA VAL A 114 -7.91 1.47 10.75
C VAL A 114 -7.76 -0.03 11.02
N GLU A 115 -7.11 -0.40 12.13
CA GLU A 115 -6.94 -1.81 12.52
C GLU A 115 -8.27 -2.53 12.69
N LYS A 116 -9.22 -1.92 13.41
CA LYS A 116 -10.56 -2.50 13.63
C LYS A 116 -11.27 -2.82 12.31
N ILE A 117 -11.21 -1.91 11.34
CA ILE A 117 -11.83 -2.14 10.03
C ILE A 117 -11.08 -3.20 9.23
N THR A 118 -9.74 -3.17 9.26
CA THR A 118 -8.89 -4.16 8.60
C THR A 118 -9.17 -5.58 9.13
N ASP A 119 -9.26 -5.73 10.45
CA ASP A 119 -9.59 -6.99 11.11
C ASP A 119 -10.99 -7.50 10.76
N LYS A 120 -11.97 -6.59 10.62
CA LYS A 120 -13.33 -6.93 10.19
C LYS A 120 -13.36 -7.67 8.85
N PHE A 121 -12.47 -7.32 7.93
CA PHE A 121 -12.35 -7.97 6.63
C PHE A 121 -11.32 -9.11 6.60
N GLY A 122 -10.67 -9.42 7.73
CA GLY A 122 -9.66 -10.48 7.83
C GLY A 122 -8.41 -10.23 6.97
N MET A 123 -8.11 -8.95 6.67
CA MET A 123 -6.96 -8.58 5.85
C MET A 123 -5.67 -8.56 6.66
N LEU A 124 -4.54 -8.69 5.98
CA LEU A 124 -3.21 -8.54 6.56
C LEU A 124 -2.95 -7.08 6.95
N LYS A 125 -2.00 -6.89 7.86
CA LYS A 125 -1.64 -5.57 8.39
C LYS A 125 -0.15 -5.31 8.22
N SER A 126 0.20 -4.09 7.80
CA SER A 126 1.59 -3.64 7.70
C SER A 126 1.79 -2.29 8.38
N CYS A 127 3.04 -1.87 8.43
CA CYS A 127 3.44 -0.53 8.86
C CYS A 127 4.45 0.03 7.87
N GLY A 128 4.54 1.36 7.77
CA GLY A 128 5.49 2.01 6.90
C GLY A 128 5.86 3.40 7.38
N THR A 129 7.01 3.87 6.94
CA THR A 129 7.52 5.21 7.24
C THR A 129 7.32 6.19 6.09
N ASP A 130 6.98 5.70 4.91
CA ASP A 130 6.83 6.48 3.68
C ASP A 130 8.10 7.31 3.37
N SER A 131 9.27 6.69 3.58
CA SER A 131 10.56 7.35 3.45
C SER A 131 10.98 7.49 2.00
N HIS A 132 11.34 8.70 1.58
CA HIS A 132 11.78 9.05 0.23
C HIS A 132 13.27 9.43 0.16
N GLY A 133 14.11 8.78 0.95
CA GLY A 133 15.56 9.06 0.99
C GLY A 133 16.26 8.37 2.15
N TYR A 134 17.47 8.84 2.45
CA TYR A 134 18.33 8.26 3.49
C TYR A 134 17.98 8.70 4.91
N THR A 135 17.04 9.60 5.08
CA THR A 135 16.61 10.12 6.39
C THR A 135 15.12 10.02 6.54
N LEU A 136 14.66 9.77 7.77
CA LEU A 136 13.24 9.77 8.12
C LEU A 136 12.70 11.20 8.36
N VAL A 137 13.55 12.21 8.31
CA VAL A 137 13.15 13.61 8.49
C VAL A 137 12.60 14.14 7.16
N GLY A 138 11.37 14.65 7.17
CA GLY A 138 10.72 15.20 5.98
C GLY A 138 10.24 14.16 4.97
N ARG A 139 9.97 12.96 5.43
CA ARG A 139 9.40 11.87 4.64
C ARG A 139 8.00 12.18 4.06
#